data_80acde4d3e190645f1a5327ee6128f73
#
_entry.id   80acde4d3e190645f1a5327ee6128f73
#
_cell.length_a   1.000
_cell.length_b   1.000
_cell.length_c   1.000
_cell.angle_alpha   90.00
_cell.angle_beta   90.00
_cell.angle_gamma   90.00
#
_symmetry.space_group_name_H-M   'P 1'
#
loop_
_entity.id
_entity.type
_entity.pdbx_description
1 polymer ?
#
loop_
_entity_poly.entity_id
_entity_poly.type
_entity_poly.pdbx_seq_one_letter_code
_entity_poly.pdbx_strand_id
1 'polypeptide(L)'
;AYREVLAFYTDEVNLISEGIFEVTQLDLIEDFFLISQEKPDWMDHVFFILIISGHFEEEIAFKRKVFKRLFKEFKGGGKLTFVKDLHPALEKRFLDVPPLAALAADFRKGGGFEYTGAILPIDKVPQAWKKGIEIAHKYGMVCSYVHQVLLGHSVMFGFNYSFNRADEEDIEKTRAALAESNQFTLDVGGMIWKGEVDAQHMMLRRMDPHTVQLIQRVKRLLDPNGIMNPGNWELD
;
A
#
# COMPACT_ATOMS: atom_id res chain seq x y z
N ALA A 1 -1.92 -18.10 -19.23
CA ALA A 1 -1.10 -16.90 -19.52
C ALA A 1 0.28 -17.09 -18.89
N TYR A 2 1.32 -16.79 -19.64
CA TYR A 2 2.68 -16.75 -19.14
C TYR A 2 2.86 -15.48 -18.30
N ARG A 3 3.61 -15.58 -17.21
CA ARG A 3 3.91 -14.46 -16.32
C ARG A 3 5.36 -14.53 -15.87
N GLU A 4 5.96 -13.37 -15.68
CA GLU A 4 7.31 -13.23 -15.13
C GLU A 4 7.32 -12.06 -14.17
N VAL A 5 8.05 -12.20 -13.08
CA VAL A 5 8.29 -11.14 -12.10
C VAL A 5 9.65 -10.52 -12.37
N LEU A 6 9.68 -9.21 -12.53
CA LEU A 6 10.90 -8.43 -12.51
C LEU A 6 10.92 -7.62 -11.22
N ALA A 7 12.02 -7.71 -10.49
CA ALA A 7 12.19 -7.00 -9.24
C ALA A 7 13.40 -6.06 -9.33
N PHE A 8 13.29 -4.89 -8.73
CA PHE A 8 14.38 -3.93 -8.66
C PHE A 8 14.20 -3.01 -7.45
N TYR A 9 15.27 -2.38 -7.02
CA TYR A 9 15.28 -1.47 -5.88
C TYR A 9 16.08 -0.21 -6.19
N THR A 10 15.91 0.84 -5.39
CA THR A 10 16.68 2.07 -5.48
C THR A 10 17.64 2.21 -4.31
N ASP A 11 18.87 2.59 -4.60
CA ASP A 11 19.93 2.84 -3.61
C ASP A 11 19.78 4.21 -2.90
N GLU A 12 18.88 5.08 -3.39
CA GLU A 12 18.80 6.47 -2.91
C GLU A 12 17.86 6.67 -1.71
N VAL A 13 16.99 5.72 -1.41
CA VAL A 13 16.06 5.85 -0.30
C VAL A 13 16.32 4.74 0.70
N ASN A 14 17.18 5.03 1.65
CA ASN A 14 17.35 4.19 2.82
C ASN A 14 16.29 4.57 3.86
N LEU A 15 15.08 4.06 3.69
CA LEU A 15 13.97 4.29 4.61
C LEU A 15 14.21 3.67 5.99
N ILE A 16 15.12 2.73 6.06
CA ILE A 16 15.43 1.97 7.28
C ILE A 16 16.46 2.72 8.14
N SER A 17 17.34 3.51 7.55
CA SER A 17 18.35 4.28 8.30
C SER A 17 17.77 5.41 9.14
N GLU A 18 16.49 5.76 8.98
CA GLU A 18 15.83 6.81 9.75
C GLU A 18 15.16 6.29 11.05
N GLY A 19 15.49 5.08 11.49
CA GLY A 19 15.08 4.58 12.82
C GLY A 19 13.62 4.14 12.95
N ILE A 20 12.84 4.18 11.86
CA ILE A 20 11.40 3.85 11.87
C ILE A 20 11.17 2.35 11.99
N PHE A 21 12.14 1.56 11.59
CA PHE A 21 12.02 0.11 11.45
C PHE A 21 12.67 -0.71 12.58
N GLU A 22 13.32 -0.10 13.55
CA GLU A 22 14.07 -0.83 14.58
C GLU A 22 13.23 -1.84 15.37
N VAL A 23 11.94 -1.57 15.56
CA VAL A 23 11.06 -2.41 16.41
C VAL A 23 10.36 -3.52 15.62
N THR A 24 10.11 -3.32 14.35
CA THR A 24 9.35 -4.28 13.49
C THR A 24 10.22 -5.02 12.49
N GLN A 25 11.44 -4.61 12.29
CA GLN A 25 12.38 -5.32 11.44
C GLN A 25 12.62 -6.75 11.87
N LEU A 26 12.69 -7.01 13.18
CA LEU A 26 12.95 -8.36 13.70
C LEU A 26 11.82 -9.33 13.34
N ASP A 27 10.56 -8.91 13.46
CA ASP A 27 9.41 -9.77 13.17
C ASP A 27 9.22 -9.99 11.64
N LEU A 28 9.43 -8.94 10.85
CA LEU A 28 9.43 -9.02 9.38
C LEU A 28 10.61 -9.84 8.84
N ILE A 29 11.77 -9.70 9.45
CA ILE A 29 13.01 -10.34 9.07
C ILE A 29 12.96 -11.83 9.38
N GLU A 30 12.44 -12.27 10.53
CA GLU A 30 12.39 -13.68 10.88
C GLU A 30 11.56 -14.49 9.88
N ASP A 31 10.40 -14.01 9.45
CA ASP A 31 9.56 -14.69 8.46
C ASP A 31 10.16 -14.67 7.05
N PHE A 32 10.85 -13.61 6.67
CA PHE A 32 11.60 -13.56 5.42
C PHE A 32 12.86 -14.43 5.45
N PHE A 33 13.55 -14.53 6.57
CA PHE A 33 14.71 -15.40 6.74
C PHE A 33 14.34 -16.88 6.70
N LEU A 34 13.16 -17.28 7.11
CA LEU A 34 12.64 -18.63 6.90
C LEU A 34 12.57 -19.00 5.41
N ILE A 35 12.50 -18.01 4.51
CA ILE A 35 12.44 -18.22 3.07
C ILE A 35 13.83 -18.14 2.44
N SER A 36 14.75 -17.28 2.90
CA SER A 36 16.00 -16.96 2.21
C SER A 36 17.29 -17.27 2.96
N GLN A 37 17.26 -17.60 4.24
CA GLN A 37 18.41 -17.84 5.15
C GLN A 37 19.38 -16.66 5.31
N GLU A 38 19.35 -15.65 4.44
CA GLU A 38 20.20 -14.46 4.50
C GLU A 38 19.36 -13.21 4.14
N LYS A 39 19.61 -12.10 4.83
CA LYS A 39 18.97 -10.80 4.53
C LYS A 39 19.44 -10.33 3.15
N PRO A 40 18.55 -10.21 2.15
CA PRO A 40 18.94 -9.68 0.85
C PRO A 40 19.31 -8.19 0.94
N ASP A 41 20.32 -7.76 0.18
CA ASP A 41 20.78 -6.36 0.14
C ASP A 41 19.67 -5.35 -0.19
N TRP A 42 18.66 -5.76 -0.94
CA TRP A 42 17.54 -4.90 -1.34
C TRP A 42 16.48 -4.66 -0.26
N MET A 43 16.51 -5.40 0.86
CA MET A 43 15.50 -5.25 1.93
C MET A 43 15.51 -3.89 2.60
N ASP A 44 16.65 -3.20 2.56
CA ASP A 44 16.82 -1.88 3.17
C ASP A 44 16.40 -0.73 2.24
N HIS A 45 15.86 -1.05 1.06
CA HIS A 45 15.57 -0.09 0.00
C HIS A 45 14.10 -0.15 -0.43
N VAL A 46 13.66 0.87 -1.16
CA VAL A 46 12.36 0.83 -1.83
C VAL A 46 12.40 -0.25 -2.91
N PHE A 47 11.56 -1.23 -2.74
CA PHE A 47 11.50 -2.40 -3.59
C PHE A 47 10.35 -2.28 -4.58
N PHE A 48 10.65 -2.51 -5.85
CA PHE A 48 9.69 -2.44 -6.93
C PHE A 48 9.50 -3.80 -7.58
N ILE A 49 8.26 -4.12 -7.88
CA ILE A 49 7.88 -5.34 -8.57
C ILE A 49 7.11 -4.97 -9.82
N LEU A 50 7.53 -5.53 -10.95
CA LEU A 50 6.84 -5.46 -12.20
C LEU A 50 6.44 -6.88 -12.63
N ILE A 51 5.15 -7.12 -12.78
CA ILE A 51 4.64 -8.38 -13.33
C ILE A 51 4.36 -8.16 -14.79
N ILE A 52 5.10 -8.85 -15.65
CA ILE A 52 4.82 -8.91 -17.08
C ILE A 52 4.03 -10.18 -17.39
N SER A 53 3.00 -10.04 -18.21
CA SER A 53 2.13 -11.14 -18.62
C SER A 53 2.00 -11.17 -20.13
N GLY A 54 1.78 -12.37 -20.68
CA GLY A 54 1.60 -12.58 -22.12
C GLY A 54 0.88 -13.88 -22.42
N HIS A 55 0.45 -14.02 -23.64
CA HIS A 55 -0.19 -15.25 -24.13
C HIS A 55 0.84 -16.29 -24.56
N PHE A 56 2.05 -15.86 -24.93
CA PHE A 56 3.15 -16.69 -25.42
C PHE A 56 4.46 -16.33 -24.73
N GLU A 57 5.43 -17.22 -24.70
CA GLU A 57 6.76 -16.99 -24.11
C GLU A 57 7.54 -15.91 -24.86
N GLU A 58 7.39 -15.86 -26.19
CA GLU A 58 8.03 -14.83 -27.03
C GLU A 58 7.53 -13.42 -26.70
N GLU A 59 6.26 -13.28 -26.33
CA GLU A 59 5.69 -12.01 -25.88
C GLU A 59 6.33 -11.56 -24.56
N ILE A 60 6.51 -12.47 -23.62
CA ILE A 60 7.22 -12.18 -22.36
C ILE A 60 8.67 -11.76 -22.64
N ALA A 61 9.37 -12.51 -23.48
CA ALA A 61 10.75 -12.21 -23.86
C ALA A 61 10.87 -10.82 -24.51
N PHE A 62 9.92 -10.47 -25.39
CA PHE A 62 9.85 -9.15 -26.02
C PHE A 62 9.60 -8.04 -24.98
N LYS A 63 8.60 -8.19 -24.12
CA LYS A 63 8.26 -7.22 -23.06
C LYS A 63 9.43 -7.01 -22.11
N ARG A 64 10.12 -8.07 -21.69
CA ARG A 64 11.34 -8.02 -20.88
C ARG A 64 12.45 -7.21 -21.58
N LYS A 65 12.65 -7.44 -22.88
CA LYS A 65 13.65 -6.70 -23.67
C LYS A 65 13.32 -5.21 -23.76
N VAL A 66 12.05 -4.87 -24.01
CA VAL A 66 11.59 -3.47 -24.04
C VAL A 66 11.79 -2.82 -22.69
N PHE A 67 11.36 -3.47 -21.60
CA PHE A 67 11.52 -2.95 -20.25
C PHE A 67 13.00 -2.69 -19.92
N LYS A 68 13.89 -3.67 -20.16
CA LYS A 68 15.33 -3.52 -19.92
C LYS A 68 15.95 -2.36 -20.72
N ARG A 69 15.45 -2.10 -21.94
CA ARG A 69 15.87 -0.94 -22.72
C ARG A 69 15.40 0.36 -22.09
N LEU A 70 14.12 0.49 -21.77
CA LEU A 70 13.56 1.67 -21.12
C LEU A 70 14.25 1.95 -19.78
N PHE A 71 14.51 0.90 -19.01
CA PHE A 71 15.22 0.99 -17.75
C PHE A 71 16.65 1.58 -17.90
N LYS A 72 17.37 1.20 -18.96
CA LYS A 72 18.70 1.77 -19.29
C LYS A 72 18.63 3.22 -19.77
N GLU A 73 17.55 3.58 -20.48
CA GLU A 73 17.31 4.93 -20.99
C GLU A 73 16.79 5.86 -19.92
N PHE A 74 16.26 5.32 -18.81
CA PHE A 74 15.71 6.08 -17.70
C PHE A 74 16.82 6.83 -16.97
N LYS A 75 16.85 8.14 -17.17
CA LYS A 75 17.77 9.10 -16.52
C LYS A 75 17.12 9.80 -15.31
N GLY A 76 16.14 9.18 -14.69
CA GLY A 76 15.57 9.67 -13.44
C GLY A 76 16.62 9.65 -12.34
N GLY A 77 16.59 10.61 -11.43
CA GLY A 77 17.64 10.94 -10.48
C GLY A 77 18.04 9.87 -9.46
N GLY A 78 17.74 8.60 -9.68
CA GLY A 78 18.06 7.51 -8.77
C GLY A 78 18.83 6.37 -9.44
N LYS A 79 19.64 5.66 -8.68
CA LYS A 79 20.19 4.38 -9.08
C LYS A 79 19.15 3.31 -8.88
N LEU A 80 18.77 2.62 -9.95
CA LEU A 80 17.90 1.45 -9.90
C LEU A 80 18.74 0.20 -10.16
N THR A 81 18.61 -0.78 -9.28
CA THR A 81 19.34 -2.05 -9.37
C THR A 81 18.36 -3.20 -9.56
N PHE A 82 18.62 -4.08 -10.50
CA PHE A 82 17.85 -5.31 -10.68
C PHE A 82 18.20 -6.34 -9.61
N VAL A 83 17.19 -6.94 -9.05
CA VAL A 83 17.34 -8.17 -8.25
C VAL A 83 17.59 -9.32 -9.23
N LYS A 84 18.81 -9.85 -9.24
CA LYS A 84 19.21 -10.88 -10.21
C LYS A 84 18.62 -12.25 -9.88
N ASP A 85 18.53 -12.56 -8.61
CA ASP A 85 18.18 -13.88 -8.09
C ASP A 85 17.02 -13.74 -7.08
N LEU A 86 15.83 -13.41 -7.59
CA LEU A 86 14.63 -13.43 -6.75
C LEU A 86 14.34 -14.88 -6.34
N HIS A 87 14.21 -15.10 -5.03
CA HIS A 87 13.95 -16.45 -4.53
C HIS A 87 12.64 -17.01 -5.12
N PRO A 88 12.60 -18.24 -5.65
CA PRO A 88 11.43 -18.80 -6.33
C PRO A 88 10.14 -18.78 -5.49
N ALA A 89 10.24 -18.91 -4.17
CA ALA A 89 9.09 -18.80 -3.27
C ALA A 89 8.50 -17.39 -3.22
N LEU A 90 9.34 -16.35 -3.31
CA LEU A 90 8.89 -14.96 -3.40
C LEU A 90 8.27 -14.69 -4.77
N GLU A 91 8.91 -15.13 -5.85
CA GLU A 91 8.36 -15.01 -7.20
C GLU A 91 6.96 -15.64 -7.28
N LYS A 92 6.81 -16.86 -6.77
CA LYS A 92 5.50 -17.54 -6.69
C LYS A 92 4.48 -16.70 -5.92
N ARG A 93 4.84 -16.14 -4.76
CA ARG A 93 3.93 -15.33 -3.95
C ARG A 93 3.46 -14.04 -4.65
N PHE A 94 4.29 -13.45 -5.51
CA PHE A 94 3.87 -12.30 -6.32
C PHE A 94 2.92 -12.70 -7.46
N LEU A 95 2.96 -13.93 -7.90
CA LEU A 95 2.09 -14.48 -8.95
C LEU A 95 0.80 -15.10 -8.40
N ASP A 96 0.77 -15.46 -7.11
CA ASP A 96 -0.39 -16.04 -6.44
C ASP A 96 -1.48 -14.98 -6.13
N VAL A 97 -2.70 -15.45 -5.91
CA VAL A 97 -3.84 -14.64 -5.49
C VAL A 97 -4.36 -15.20 -4.15
N PRO A 98 -4.52 -14.38 -3.12
CA PRO A 98 -4.36 -12.94 -3.04
C PRO A 98 -2.89 -12.50 -3.01
N PRO A 99 -2.60 -11.31 -3.57
CA PRO A 99 -1.25 -10.80 -3.57
C PRO A 99 -0.78 -10.45 -2.15
N LEU A 100 0.48 -10.08 -2.06
CA LEU A 100 1.31 -9.81 -0.89
C LEU A 100 0.66 -9.09 0.31
N ALA A 101 -0.44 -8.38 0.12
CA ALA A 101 -1.16 -7.70 1.20
C ALA A 101 -1.57 -8.66 2.34
N ALA A 102 -1.87 -9.92 2.02
CA ALA A 102 -2.12 -10.96 3.02
C ALA A 102 -0.89 -11.30 3.88
N LEU A 103 0.31 -11.06 3.37
CA LEU A 103 1.56 -11.29 4.10
C LEU A 103 1.83 -10.23 5.16
N ALA A 104 1.48 -8.98 4.88
CA ALA A 104 1.72 -7.88 5.83
C ALA A 104 0.95 -8.06 7.15
N ALA A 105 -0.19 -8.76 7.11
CA ALA A 105 -0.99 -9.05 8.31
C ALA A 105 -0.38 -10.12 9.21
N ASP A 106 0.42 -11.04 8.63
CA ASP A 106 1.03 -12.15 9.34
C ASP A 106 2.35 -11.78 10.02
N PHE A 107 2.92 -10.63 9.68
CA PHE A 107 4.28 -10.27 10.06
C PHE A 107 4.42 -9.64 11.45
N ARG A 108 3.33 -9.28 12.12
CA ARG A 108 3.42 -8.70 13.44
C ARG A 108 2.82 -9.59 14.51
N LYS A 109 3.53 -9.70 15.64
CA LYS A 109 3.01 -10.33 16.85
C LYS A 109 1.71 -9.64 17.28
N GLY A 110 0.63 -10.43 17.42
CA GLY A 110 -0.72 -9.92 17.70
C GLY A 110 -1.62 -9.78 16.48
N GLY A 111 -1.06 -9.89 15.26
CA GLY A 111 -1.80 -10.10 14.01
C GLY A 111 -2.79 -9.01 13.62
N GLY A 112 -2.60 -7.76 14.06
CA GLY A 112 -3.39 -6.60 13.63
C GLY A 112 -2.80 -6.00 12.37
N PHE A 113 -3.67 -5.71 11.39
CA PHE A 113 -3.31 -4.99 10.19
C PHE A 113 -4.48 -4.15 9.70
N GLU A 114 -4.24 -2.88 9.47
CA GLU A 114 -5.24 -1.99 8.87
C GLU A 114 -4.54 -0.97 7.95
N TYR A 115 -5.28 -0.39 7.02
CA TYR A 115 -4.70 0.55 6.08
C TYR A 115 -5.71 1.57 5.55
N THR A 116 -5.20 2.76 5.25
CA THR A 116 -5.89 3.72 4.38
C THR A 116 -5.64 3.34 2.93
N GLY A 117 -6.67 2.93 2.22
CA GLY A 117 -6.61 2.73 0.77
C GLY A 117 -6.91 4.02 0.03
N ALA A 118 -5.88 4.64 -0.55
CA ALA A 118 -5.97 5.90 -1.26
C ALA A 118 -5.76 5.73 -2.77
N ILE A 119 -6.42 6.56 -3.57
CA ILE A 119 -6.04 6.82 -4.95
C ILE A 119 -5.49 8.24 -4.98
N LEU A 120 -4.22 8.38 -5.30
CA LEU A 120 -3.51 9.66 -5.30
C LEU A 120 -3.10 10.07 -6.71
N PRO A 121 -3.06 11.39 -7.01
CA PRO A 121 -2.30 11.88 -8.15
C PRO A 121 -0.84 11.45 -8.03
N ILE A 122 -0.23 11.03 -9.15
CA ILE A 122 1.12 10.45 -9.14
C ILE A 122 2.18 11.41 -8.59
N ASP A 123 2.01 12.71 -8.81
CA ASP A 123 2.90 13.76 -8.32
C ASP A 123 2.84 13.94 -6.79
N LYS A 124 1.81 13.40 -6.11
CA LYS A 124 1.63 13.45 -4.65
C LYS A 124 2.28 12.28 -3.91
N VAL A 125 2.74 11.25 -4.62
CA VAL A 125 3.35 10.06 -4.01
C VAL A 125 4.55 10.41 -3.11
N PRO A 126 5.52 11.26 -3.50
CA PRO A 126 6.63 11.62 -2.61
C PRO A 126 6.17 12.33 -1.34
N GLN A 127 5.13 13.17 -1.43
CA GLN A 127 4.56 13.84 -0.27
C GLN A 127 3.82 12.86 0.66
N ALA A 128 3.06 11.92 0.08
CA ALA A 128 2.38 10.87 0.81
C ALA A 128 3.36 9.97 1.57
N TRP A 129 4.47 9.63 0.92
CA TRP A 129 5.54 8.86 1.55
C TRP A 129 6.09 9.54 2.80
N LYS A 130 6.49 10.81 2.68
CA LYS A 130 6.97 11.61 3.83
C LYS A 130 5.93 11.70 4.94
N LYS A 131 4.66 11.92 4.57
CA LYS A 131 3.57 12.01 5.55
C LYS A 131 3.37 10.71 6.33
N GLY A 132 3.46 9.56 5.67
CA GLY A 132 3.38 8.27 6.36
C GLY A 132 4.54 8.06 7.35
N ILE A 133 5.74 8.50 7.01
CA ILE A 133 6.89 8.50 7.93
C ILE A 133 6.61 9.39 9.15
N GLU A 134 6.12 10.62 8.95
CA GLU A 134 5.76 11.53 10.03
C GLU A 134 4.69 10.94 10.97
N ILE A 135 3.66 10.30 10.40
CA ILE A 135 2.60 9.64 11.18
C ILE A 135 3.18 8.47 11.99
N ALA A 136 4.02 7.64 11.35
CA ALA A 136 4.67 6.52 12.00
C ALA A 136 5.51 6.97 13.21
N HIS A 137 6.33 8.00 13.05
CA HIS A 137 7.11 8.59 14.16
C HIS A 137 6.21 9.15 15.26
N LYS A 138 5.18 9.91 14.87
CA LYS A 138 4.27 10.56 15.84
C LYS A 138 3.59 9.56 16.77
N TYR A 139 3.21 8.40 16.26
CA TYR A 139 2.48 7.39 17.01
C TYR A 139 3.36 6.23 17.48
N GLY A 140 4.66 6.24 17.18
CA GLY A 140 5.59 5.14 17.52
C GLY A 140 5.20 3.84 16.81
N MET A 141 4.75 3.95 15.55
CA MET A 141 4.27 2.83 14.74
C MET A 141 5.17 2.63 13.53
N VAL A 142 4.98 1.51 12.87
CA VAL A 142 5.54 1.26 11.54
C VAL A 142 4.47 1.45 10.50
N CYS A 143 4.77 2.27 9.50
CA CYS A 143 3.98 2.42 8.31
C CYS A 143 4.69 1.72 7.14
N SER A 144 4.07 0.72 6.58
CA SER A 144 4.48 0.17 5.29
C SER A 144 3.62 0.72 4.17
N TYR A 145 4.12 0.62 2.94
CA TYR A 145 3.45 1.18 1.78
C TYR A 145 3.26 0.12 0.71
N VAL A 146 2.09 0.15 0.10
CA VAL A 146 1.82 -0.59 -1.13
C VAL A 146 1.38 0.38 -2.21
N HIS A 147 2.02 0.32 -3.36
CA HIS A 147 1.69 1.18 -4.48
C HIS A 147 1.37 0.37 -5.71
N GLN A 148 0.34 0.78 -6.43
CA GLN A 148 0.06 0.26 -7.74
C GLN A 148 -0.23 1.42 -8.69
N VAL A 149 0.58 1.58 -9.72
CA VAL A 149 0.29 2.51 -10.81
C VAL A 149 -0.92 1.98 -11.57
N LEU A 150 -2.03 2.72 -11.53
CA LEU A 150 -3.28 2.34 -12.19
C LEU A 150 -3.29 2.80 -13.65
N LEU A 151 -3.10 4.08 -13.85
CA LEU A 151 -3.03 4.75 -15.14
C LEU A 151 -1.95 5.83 -15.02
N GLY A 152 -1.34 6.26 -16.08
CA GLY A 152 -0.17 7.16 -16.06
C GLY A 152 -0.28 8.46 -15.22
N HIS A 153 -1.42 8.73 -14.57
CA HIS A 153 -1.66 9.92 -13.75
C HIS A 153 -2.09 9.62 -12.30
N SER A 154 -2.38 8.36 -11.96
CA SER A 154 -2.86 7.99 -10.63
C SER A 154 -2.23 6.72 -10.10
N VAL A 155 -2.09 6.67 -8.79
CA VAL A 155 -1.52 5.55 -8.05
C VAL A 155 -2.47 5.12 -6.95
N MET A 156 -2.74 3.83 -6.87
CA MET A 156 -3.30 3.25 -5.65
C MET A 156 -2.19 3.23 -4.61
N PHE A 157 -2.42 3.87 -3.49
CA PHE A 157 -1.46 4.06 -2.42
C PHE A 157 -2.05 3.57 -1.10
N GLY A 158 -1.36 2.69 -0.40
CA GLY A 158 -1.75 2.24 0.92
C GLY A 158 -0.81 2.77 1.99
N PHE A 159 -1.36 3.44 3.01
CA PHE A 159 -0.70 3.62 4.29
C PHE A 159 -1.08 2.43 5.15
N ASN A 160 -0.15 1.51 5.37
CA ASN A 160 -0.44 0.24 6.04
C ASN A 160 0.18 0.26 7.44
N TYR A 161 -0.63 -0.08 8.43
CA TYR A 161 -0.24 -0.12 9.83
C TYR A 161 -0.43 -1.52 10.39
N SER A 162 0.66 -2.09 10.92
CA SER A 162 0.62 -3.35 11.67
C SER A 162 0.59 -3.05 13.16
N PHE A 163 -0.25 -3.76 13.92
CA PHE A 163 -0.44 -3.50 15.34
C PHE A 163 -0.82 -4.77 16.13
N ASN A 164 -0.69 -4.73 17.44
CA ASN A 164 -1.14 -5.81 18.31
C ASN A 164 -2.63 -5.63 18.64
N ARG A 165 -3.47 -6.54 18.16
CA ARG A 165 -4.92 -6.53 18.42
C ARG A 165 -5.31 -6.76 19.89
N ALA A 166 -4.41 -7.28 20.70
CA ALA A 166 -4.63 -7.49 22.12
C ALA A 166 -4.22 -6.28 23.00
N ASP A 167 -3.70 -5.23 22.37
CA ASP A 167 -3.23 -4.02 23.04
C ASP A 167 -4.14 -2.84 22.68
N GLU A 168 -4.88 -2.32 23.66
CA GLU A 168 -5.80 -1.20 23.45
C GLU A 168 -5.07 0.09 23.04
N GLU A 169 -3.88 0.31 23.54
CA GLU A 169 -3.07 1.48 23.18
C GLU A 169 -2.65 1.42 21.70
N ASP A 170 -2.23 0.24 21.22
CA ASP A 170 -1.88 0.03 19.81
C ASP A 170 -3.11 0.21 18.90
N ILE A 171 -4.29 -0.21 19.34
CA ILE A 171 -5.55 0.00 18.61
C ILE A 171 -5.85 1.48 18.47
N GLU A 172 -5.79 2.25 19.56
CA GLU A 172 -6.07 3.69 19.54
C GLU A 172 -5.03 4.47 18.71
N LYS A 173 -3.75 4.12 18.81
CA LYS A 173 -2.69 4.68 17.94
C LYS A 173 -2.98 4.43 16.47
N THR A 174 -3.42 3.19 16.14
CA THR A 174 -3.76 2.81 14.77
C THR A 174 -4.95 3.61 14.24
N ARG A 175 -6.00 3.78 15.03
CA ARG A 175 -7.15 4.60 14.65
C ARG A 175 -6.76 6.04 14.37
N ALA A 176 -5.93 6.64 15.25
CA ALA A 176 -5.43 7.99 15.07
C ALA A 176 -4.56 8.13 13.82
N ALA A 177 -3.69 7.16 13.55
CA ALA A 177 -2.84 7.13 12.36
C ALA A 177 -3.68 7.00 11.07
N LEU A 178 -4.71 6.16 11.07
CA LEU A 178 -5.64 6.01 9.94
C LEU A 178 -6.41 7.32 9.70
N ALA A 179 -6.94 7.94 10.73
CA ALA A 179 -7.67 9.21 10.61
C ALA A 179 -6.79 10.31 10.00
N GLU A 180 -5.52 10.41 10.43
CA GLU A 180 -4.57 11.37 9.88
C GLU A 180 -4.18 11.05 8.43
N SER A 181 -4.02 9.78 8.08
CA SER A 181 -3.76 9.32 6.70
C SER A 181 -4.95 9.59 5.77
N ASN A 182 -6.17 9.36 6.25
CA ASN A 182 -7.40 9.67 5.53
C ASN A 182 -7.53 11.17 5.27
N GLN A 183 -7.28 11.98 6.31
CA GLN A 183 -7.33 13.44 6.20
C GLN A 183 -6.32 13.94 5.18
N PHE A 184 -5.06 13.50 5.28
CA PHE A 184 -4.01 13.85 4.32
C PHE A 184 -4.39 13.45 2.89
N THR A 185 -4.90 12.22 2.69
CA THR A 185 -5.33 11.73 1.37
C THR A 185 -6.31 12.69 0.71
N LEU A 186 -7.32 13.13 1.47
CA LEU A 186 -8.33 14.05 0.96
C LEU A 186 -7.78 15.46 0.75
N ASP A 187 -6.83 15.91 1.57
CA ASP A 187 -6.25 17.25 1.48
C ASP A 187 -5.35 17.45 0.25
N VAL A 188 -4.71 16.37 -0.20
CA VAL A 188 -3.89 16.41 -1.43
C VAL A 188 -4.68 16.14 -2.71
N GLY A 189 -6.02 16.08 -2.62
CA GLY A 189 -6.89 15.83 -3.76
C GLY A 189 -7.00 14.36 -4.16
N GLY A 190 -6.62 13.47 -3.25
CA GLY A 190 -6.83 12.04 -3.41
C GLY A 190 -8.24 11.60 -3.03
N MET A 191 -8.52 10.33 -3.24
CA MET A 191 -9.78 9.67 -2.90
C MET A 191 -9.50 8.41 -2.08
N ILE A 192 -10.33 8.17 -1.06
CA ILE A 192 -10.26 6.93 -0.27
C ILE A 192 -11.15 5.90 -0.96
N TRP A 193 -10.55 4.78 -1.42
CA TRP A 193 -11.31 3.72 -2.12
C TRP A 193 -11.79 2.62 -1.16
N LYS A 194 -11.15 2.48 0.00
CA LYS A 194 -11.58 1.61 1.10
C LYS A 194 -11.72 2.47 2.35
N GLY A 195 -12.89 3.07 2.53
CA GLY A 195 -13.19 3.89 3.69
C GLY A 195 -14.00 3.10 4.73
N GLU A 196 -13.50 3.02 5.95
CA GLU A 196 -14.30 2.73 7.14
C GLU A 196 -15.32 3.87 7.37
N VAL A 197 -16.23 3.71 8.33
CA VAL A 197 -17.34 4.65 8.55
C VAL A 197 -16.86 6.10 8.72
N ASP A 198 -15.80 6.32 9.51
CA ASP A 198 -15.24 7.66 9.73
C ASP A 198 -14.68 8.28 8.44
N ALA A 199 -13.97 7.49 7.64
CA ALA A 199 -13.46 7.94 6.34
C ALA A 199 -14.60 8.23 5.34
N GLN A 200 -15.68 7.45 5.38
CA GLN A 200 -16.88 7.71 4.57
C GLN A 200 -17.53 9.05 4.96
N HIS A 201 -17.64 9.33 6.24
CA HIS A 201 -18.14 10.63 6.73
C HIS A 201 -17.23 11.79 6.30
N MET A 202 -15.90 11.62 6.35
CA MET A 202 -14.95 12.62 5.85
C MET A 202 -15.14 12.88 4.35
N MET A 203 -15.34 11.84 3.54
CA MET A 203 -15.61 11.95 2.12
C MET A 203 -16.95 12.63 1.84
N LEU A 204 -18.03 12.20 2.50
CA LEU A 204 -19.37 12.77 2.32
C LEU A 204 -19.41 14.26 2.62
N ARG A 205 -18.70 14.73 3.66
CA ARG A 205 -18.61 16.17 4.01
C ARG A 205 -17.90 17.01 2.95
N ARG A 206 -17.14 16.40 2.04
CA ARG A 206 -16.41 17.07 0.95
C ARG A 206 -17.09 16.91 -0.41
N MET A 207 -18.08 16.03 -0.51
CA MET A 207 -18.82 15.80 -1.74
C MET A 207 -19.80 16.94 -2.01
N ASP A 208 -20.17 17.08 -3.28
CA ASP A 208 -21.29 17.94 -3.66
C ASP A 208 -22.57 17.56 -2.91
N PRO A 209 -23.30 18.52 -2.31
CA PRO A 209 -24.50 18.23 -1.52
C PRO A 209 -25.59 17.47 -2.28
N HIS A 210 -25.74 17.68 -3.58
CA HIS A 210 -26.74 16.96 -4.39
C HIS A 210 -26.33 15.50 -4.58
N THR A 211 -25.02 15.24 -4.72
CA THR A 211 -24.48 13.88 -4.77
C THR A 211 -24.75 13.16 -3.45
N VAL A 212 -24.48 13.80 -2.32
CA VAL A 212 -24.79 13.24 -0.97
C VAL A 212 -26.28 12.94 -0.83
N GLN A 213 -27.16 13.87 -1.21
CA GLN A 213 -28.60 13.66 -1.18
C GLN A 213 -29.04 12.47 -2.04
N LEU A 214 -28.43 12.33 -3.24
CA LEU A 214 -28.73 11.19 -4.11
C LEU A 214 -28.32 9.86 -3.44
N ILE A 215 -27.11 9.77 -2.90
CA ILE A 215 -26.63 8.58 -2.17
C ILE A 215 -27.60 8.22 -1.05
N GLN A 216 -27.99 9.17 -0.21
CA GLN A 216 -28.91 8.98 0.89
C GLN A 216 -30.33 8.56 0.44
N ARG A 217 -30.81 9.10 -0.68
CA ARG A 217 -32.09 8.70 -1.26
C ARG A 217 -32.07 7.26 -1.75
N VAL A 218 -30.98 6.87 -2.44
CA VAL A 218 -30.80 5.49 -2.91
C VAL A 218 -30.73 4.53 -1.72
N LYS A 219 -29.94 4.88 -0.69
CA LYS A 219 -29.85 4.05 0.52
C LYS A 219 -31.22 3.86 1.18
N ARG A 220 -31.96 4.93 1.41
CA ARG A 220 -33.31 4.83 2.00
C ARG A 220 -34.32 4.04 1.16
N LEU A 221 -34.17 4.10 -0.17
CA LEU A 221 -35.02 3.31 -1.07
C LEU A 221 -34.75 1.81 -0.95
N LEU A 222 -33.47 1.43 -0.84
CA LEU A 222 -33.04 0.03 -0.77
C LEU A 222 -33.12 -0.54 0.65
N ASP A 223 -32.96 0.30 1.66
CA ASP A 223 -32.94 -0.06 3.06
C ASP A 223 -33.81 0.89 3.88
N PRO A 224 -35.15 0.82 3.71
CA PRO A 224 -36.09 1.72 4.42
C PRO A 224 -36.09 1.54 5.95
N ASN A 225 -35.60 0.42 6.44
CA ASN A 225 -35.55 0.09 7.89
C ASN A 225 -34.15 0.36 8.49
N GLY A 226 -33.16 0.78 7.72
CA GLY A 226 -31.83 1.09 8.20
C GLY A 226 -31.03 -0.09 8.79
N ILE A 227 -31.29 -1.32 8.31
CA ILE A 227 -30.69 -2.55 8.85
C ILE A 227 -29.48 -3.03 8.03
N MET A 228 -29.31 -2.51 6.80
CA MET A 228 -28.20 -2.89 5.93
C MET A 228 -27.01 -1.94 6.14
N ASN A 229 -25.92 -2.48 6.71
CA ASN A 229 -24.70 -1.72 6.97
C ASN A 229 -24.98 -0.35 7.62
N PRO A 230 -25.54 -0.33 8.84
CA PRO A 230 -25.87 0.92 9.51
C PRO A 230 -24.62 1.79 9.71
N GLY A 231 -24.78 3.10 9.53
CA GLY A 231 -23.67 4.07 9.57
C GLY A 231 -22.88 4.23 8.29
N ASN A 232 -22.96 3.27 7.35
CA ASN A 232 -22.23 3.38 6.09
C ASN A 232 -22.95 4.33 5.12
N TRP A 233 -22.21 5.30 4.58
CA TRP A 233 -22.68 6.32 3.63
C TRP A 233 -23.85 7.16 4.18
N GLU A 234 -23.92 7.30 5.48
CA GLU A 234 -24.87 8.16 6.20
C GLU A 234 -24.09 9.34 6.79
N LEU A 235 -24.74 10.52 6.82
CA LEU A 235 -24.35 11.63 7.67
C LEU A 235 -25.39 11.73 8.78
N ASP A 236 -24.93 11.86 9.99
CA ASP A 236 -25.77 12.11 11.17
C ASP A 236 -26.57 13.41 11.04
#